data_8365193e26698d95b2b17aa8ea40a98d
#
_entry.id   8365193e26698d95b2b17aa8ea40a98d
#
_cell.length_a   1.000
_cell.length_b   1.000
_cell.length_c   1.000
_cell.angle_alpha   90.00
_cell.angle_beta   90.00
_cell.angle_gamma   90.00
#
_symmetry.space_group_name_H-M   'P 1'
#
loop_
_entity.id
_entity.type
_entity.pdbx_description
1 polymer ?
#
loop_
_entity_poly.entity_id
_entity_poly.type
_entity_poly.pdbx_seq_one_letter_code
_entity_poly.pdbx_strand_id
1 'polypeptide(L)'
;MLKENKIISVLTVENSTLAVDLAKCLFDSGIRNLEITLRTEEAKKATELIINTNLDFNIGIGTVLSFDDLYFAKDIGADFALSPCTDIELIKESFKIDFNFIPGVSTSSDINTAIKLGCKVLKLFPTIQLGGLSYFKSIYSPYKSSELNFIALGGINDKNAKGFVKNENFIGVGASWIASKKLIKNKDWKEISRRARLMIEL
;
A
#
# COMPACT_ATOMS: atom_id res chain seq x y z
N MET A 1 4.96 -4.21 11.33
CA MET A 1 4.82 -3.57 10.02
C MET A 1 3.44 -2.91 9.87
N LEU A 2 2.31 -3.62 9.80
CA LEU A 2 0.99 -2.99 9.79
C LEU A 2 0.40 -2.91 11.20
N LYS A 3 -0.43 -1.88 11.46
CA LYS A 3 -1.12 -1.67 12.74
C LYS A 3 -2.50 -2.33 12.71
N GLU A 4 -2.93 -2.90 13.85
CA GLU A 4 -4.27 -3.41 14.19
C GLU A 4 -4.89 -4.40 13.19
N ASN A 5 -4.96 -4.07 11.91
CA ASN A 5 -5.60 -4.90 10.88
C ASN A 5 -4.80 -4.89 9.56
N LYS A 6 -5.16 -5.79 8.65
CA LYS A 6 -4.48 -5.92 7.35
C LYS A 6 -4.90 -4.87 6.30
N ILE A 7 -5.86 -4.01 6.60
CA ILE A 7 -6.43 -3.10 5.59
C ILE A 7 -5.59 -1.84 5.44
N ILE A 8 -5.23 -1.54 4.19
CA ILE A 8 -4.51 -0.32 3.80
C ILE A 8 -5.42 0.51 2.91
N SER A 9 -5.73 1.74 3.30
CA SER A 9 -6.40 2.68 2.41
C SER A 9 -5.38 3.32 1.48
N VAL A 10 -5.52 3.05 0.16
CA VAL A 10 -4.62 3.59 -0.86
C VAL A 10 -5.17 4.90 -1.40
N LEU A 11 -4.42 5.97 -1.22
CA LEU A 11 -4.84 7.34 -1.50
C LEU A 11 -4.14 7.90 -2.73
N THR A 12 -4.91 8.52 -3.62
CA THR A 12 -4.40 9.39 -4.67
C THR A 12 -5.04 10.75 -4.50
N VAL A 13 -4.32 11.68 -3.88
CA VAL A 13 -4.82 13.00 -3.48
C VAL A 13 -4.51 14.01 -4.57
N GLU A 14 -5.54 14.58 -5.20
CA GLU A 14 -5.42 15.59 -6.26
C GLU A 14 -5.53 17.03 -5.72
N ASN A 15 -5.97 17.19 -4.48
CA ASN A 15 -6.05 18.47 -3.78
C ASN A 15 -5.64 18.27 -2.31
N SER A 16 -4.46 18.77 -1.97
CA SER A 16 -3.88 18.63 -0.63
C SER A 16 -4.71 19.30 0.48
N THR A 17 -5.54 20.31 0.16
CA THR A 17 -6.41 20.94 1.15
C THR A 17 -7.44 19.99 1.77
N LEU A 18 -7.73 18.86 1.12
CA LEU A 18 -8.65 17.84 1.60
C LEU A 18 -7.97 16.74 2.44
N ALA A 19 -6.64 16.75 2.53
CA ALA A 19 -5.86 15.68 3.11
C ALA A 19 -6.15 15.47 4.61
N VAL A 20 -6.29 16.54 5.37
CA VAL A 20 -6.56 16.49 6.81
C VAL A 20 -7.95 15.93 7.12
N ASP A 21 -8.98 16.41 6.42
CA ASP A 21 -10.35 15.91 6.60
C ASP A 21 -10.47 14.46 6.18
N LEU A 22 -9.79 14.07 5.09
CA LEU A 22 -9.71 12.68 4.63
C LEU A 22 -9.05 11.79 5.69
N ALA A 23 -7.91 12.21 6.24
CA ALA A 23 -7.20 11.47 7.28
C ALA A 23 -8.08 11.26 8.52
N LYS A 24 -8.73 12.32 9.02
CA LYS A 24 -9.65 12.22 10.16
C LYS A 24 -10.81 11.25 9.87
N CYS A 25 -11.45 11.37 8.70
CA CYS A 25 -12.53 10.49 8.29
C CYS A 25 -12.10 8.99 8.29
N LEU A 26 -10.92 8.69 7.75
CA LEU A 26 -10.39 7.34 7.70
C LEU A 26 -10.02 6.82 9.10
N PHE A 27 -9.39 7.66 9.92
CA PHE A 27 -9.00 7.31 11.28
C PHE A 27 -10.21 6.99 12.17
N ASP A 28 -11.24 7.86 12.14
CA ASP A 28 -12.50 7.69 12.88
C ASP A 28 -13.31 6.47 12.39
N SER A 29 -13.02 6.02 11.17
CA SER A 29 -13.60 4.80 10.59
C SER A 29 -12.82 3.52 10.90
N GLY A 30 -11.71 3.61 11.67
CA GLY A 30 -10.89 2.47 12.10
C GLY A 30 -9.75 2.11 11.15
N ILE A 31 -9.50 2.87 10.07
CA ILE A 31 -8.29 2.69 9.26
C ILE A 31 -7.08 3.14 10.06
N ARG A 32 -6.03 2.30 10.06
CA ARG A 32 -4.75 2.58 10.73
C ARG A 32 -3.55 2.54 9.77
N ASN A 33 -3.74 2.01 8.56
CA ASN A 33 -2.67 1.92 7.58
C ASN A 33 -3.06 2.69 6.31
N LEU A 34 -2.18 3.58 5.86
CA LEU A 34 -2.36 4.38 4.66
C LEU A 34 -1.23 4.10 3.65
N GLU A 35 -1.55 4.10 2.37
CA GLU A 35 -0.58 4.25 1.28
C GLU A 35 -0.92 5.53 0.51
N ILE A 36 -0.04 6.53 0.53
CA ILE A 36 -0.20 7.78 -0.23
C ILE A 36 0.64 7.66 -1.49
N THR A 37 0.00 7.64 -2.66
CA THR A 37 0.69 7.41 -3.93
C THR A 37 1.25 8.69 -4.53
N LEU A 38 2.52 8.69 -4.95
CA LEU A 38 3.19 9.82 -5.61
C LEU A 38 2.76 9.94 -7.09
N ARG A 39 1.45 9.97 -7.36
CA ARG A 39 0.88 10.05 -8.72
C ARG A 39 0.32 11.41 -9.08
N THR A 40 0.43 12.38 -8.18
CA THR A 40 -0.07 13.75 -8.36
C THR A 40 0.95 14.75 -7.83
N GLU A 41 0.94 15.96 -8.35
CA GLU A 41 1.80 17.06 -7.88
C GLU A 41 1.52 17.39 -6.39
N GLU A 42 0.28 17.22 -5.96
CA GLU A 42 -0.16 17.49 -4.58
C GLU A 42 0.20 16.39 -3.57
N ALA A 43 0.70 15.23 -4.03
CA ALA A 43 0.89 14.05 -3.17
C ALA A 43 1.86 14.32 -2.01
N LYS A 44 3.02 14.94 -2.28
CA LYS A 44 4.02 15.24 -1.26
C LYS A 44 3.45 16.16 -0.18
N LYS A 45 2.79 17.25 -0.60
CA LYS A 45 2.14 18.19 0.32
C LYS A 45 0.99 17.54 1.12
N ALA A 46 0.19 16.69 0.45
CA ALA A 46 -0.86 15.94 1.15
C ALA A 46 -0.28 15.00 2.22
N THR A 47 0.86 14.35 1.94
CA THR A 47 1.58 13.51 2.90
C THR A 47 2.02 14.30 4.13
N GLU A 48 2.66 15.45 3.92
CA GLU A 48 3.07 16.35 5.02
C GLU A 48 1.90 16.74 5.91
N LEU A 49 0.78 17.15 5.29
CA LEU A 49 -0.42 17.53 6.03
C LEU A 49 -1.03 16.38 6.82
N ILE A 50 -1.02 15.15 6.28
CA ILE A 50 -1.52 13.96 6.99
C ILE A 50 -0.62 13.62 8.18
N ILE A 51 0.70 13.60 7.99
CA ILE A 51 1.66 13.33 9.07
C ILE A 51 1.51 14.36 10.20
N ASN A 52 1.38 15.64 9.85
CA ASN A 52 1.21 16.73 10.82
C ASN A 52 -0.12 16.68 11.61
N THR A 53 -1.07 15.81 11.24
CA THR A 53 -2.26 15.56 12.08
C THR A 53 -1.92 14.87 13.39
N ASN A 54 -0.76 14.22 13.48
CA ASN A 54 -0.33 13.37 14.60
C ASN A 54 -1.33 12.25 14.94
N LEU A 55 -2.20 11.87 13.98
CA LEU A 55 -3.05 10.68 14.11
C LEU A 55 -2.15 9.43 14.02
N ASP A 56 -2.44 8.45 14.84
CA ASP A 56 -1.63 7.22 14.94
C ASP A 56 -1.81 6.28 13.74
N PHE A 57 -1.42 6.77 12.55
CA PHE A 57 -1.35 5.97 11.34
C PHE A 57 0.02 5.30 11.18
N ASN A 58 0.02 4.19 10.48
CA ASN A 58 1.17 3.61 9.81
C ASN A 58 1.13 4.08 8.35
N ILE A 59 2.09 4.89 7.93
CA ILE A 59 2.05 5.60 6.65
C ILE A 59 3.08 5.03 5.69
N GLY A 60 2.61 4.54 4.54
CA GLY A 60 3.44 4.14 3.41
C GLY A 60 3.38 5.14 2.27
N ILE A 61 4.49 5.32 1.58
CA ILE A 61 4.57 6.08 0.33
C ILE A 61 4.53 5.12 -0.84
N GLY A 62 3.51 5.23 -1.68
CA GLY A 62 3.31 4.38 -2.85
C GLY A 62 3.77 5.02 -4.15
N THR A 63 4.02 4.19 -5.16
CA THR A 63 4.50 4.60 -6.49
C THR A 63 5.89 5.26 -6.43
N VAL A 64 6.76 4.73 -5.55
CA VAL A 64 8.17 5.12 -5.49
C VAL A 64 8.89 4.54 -6.70
N LEU A 65 9.41 5.40 -7.58
CA LEU A 65 10.03 5.03 -8.86
C LEU A 65 11.42 5.65 -9.05
N SER A 66 11.90 6.42 -8.08
CA SER A 66 13.21 7.09 -8.12
C SER A 66 13.85 7.12 -6.73
N PHE A 67 15.16 7.39 -6.70
CA PHE A 67 15.86 7.64 -5.42
C PHE A 67 15.29 8.86 -4.68
N ASP A 68 14.92 9.92 -5.42
CA ASP A 68 14.31 11.11 -4.82
C ASP A 68 12.99 10.79 -4.11
N ASP A 69 12.17 9.88 -4.68
CA ASP A 69 10.95 9.42 -4.03
C ASP A 69 11.24 8.57 -2.80
N LEU A 70 12.27 7.72 -2.86
CA LEU A 70 12.69 6.87 -1.74
C LEU A 70 13.22 7.72 -0.58
N TYR A 71 14.07 8.69 -0.89
CA TYR A 71 14.59 9.63 0.12
C TYR A 71 13.47 10.49 0.70
N PHE A 72 12.58 11.03 -0.14
CA PHE A 72 11.39 11.74 0.35
C PHE A 72 10.59 10.90 1.35
N ALA A 73 10.34 9.61 1.04
CA ALA A 73 9.59 8.74 1.92
C ALA A 73 10.29 8.58 3.29
N LYS A 74 11.61 8.42 3.29
CA LYS A 74 12.40 8.32 4.52
C LYS A 74 12.42 9.63 5.30
N ASP A 75 12.70 10.74 4.63
CA ASP A 75 12.91 12.05 5.26
C ASP A 75 11.62 12.61 5.88
N ILE A 76 10.46 12.32 5.26
CA ILE A 76 9.15 12.72 5.80
C ILE A 76 8.74 11.87 7.02
N GLY A 77 9.49 10.83 7.35
CA GLY A 77 9.19 9.94 8.46
C GLY A 77 8.08 8.92 8.16
N ALA A 78 7.92 8.51 6.90
CA ALA A 78 7.02 7.42 6.58
C ALA A 78 7.54 6.08 7.13
N ASP A 79 6.64 5.15 7.44
CA ASP A 79 6.99 3.85 8.03
C ASP A 79 7.54 2.87 6.97
N PHE A 80 7.12 3.03 5.70
CA PHE A 80 7.55 2.19 4.60
C PHE A 80 7.33 2.86 3.23
N ALA A 81 7.95 2.31 2.20
CA ALA A 81 7.70 2.70 0.81
C ALA A 81 7.31 1.49 -0.05
N LEU A 82 6.55 1.72 -1.12
CA LEU A 82 6.13 0.68 -2.06
C LEU A 82 6.36 1.14 -3.51
N SER A 83 6.88 0.23 -4.32
CA SER A 83 6.96 0.40 -5.78
C SER A 83 5.90 -0.44 -6.50
N PRO A 84 5.48 -0.06 -7.72
CA PRO A 84 4.67 -0.93 -8.57
C PRO A 84 5.46 -2.04 -9.27
N CYS A 85 6.79 -2.01 -9.21
CA CYS A 85 7.69 -2.94 -9.91
C CYS A 85 8.89 -3.35 -9.05
N THR A 86 9.63 -4.34 -9.55
CA THR A 86 10.90 -4.79 -8.95
C THR A 86 12.05 -3.99 -9.54
N ASP A 87 12.49 -2.96 -8.85
CA ASP A 87 13.66 -2.16 -9.21
C ASP A 87 14.85 -2.56 -8.34
N ILE A 88 15.89 -3.12 -8.97
CA ILE A 88 17.07 -3.66 -8.27
C ILE A 88 17.83 -2.57 -7.53
N GLU A 89 17.99 -1.42 -8.15
CA GLU A 89 18.79 -0.33 -7.58
C GLU A 89 18.05 0.35 -6.41
N LEU A 90 16.74 0.53 -6.52
CA LEU A 90 15.91 1.02 -5.41
C LEU A 90 15.92 0.04 -4.22
N ILE A 91 15.85 -1.27 -4.48
CA ILE A 91 15.93 -2.28 -3.42
C ILE A 91 17.29 -2.20 -2.72
N LYS A 92 18.39 -2.16 -3.47
CA LYS A 92 19.75 -2.05 -2.87
C LYS A 92 19.90 -0.77 -2.06
N GLU A 93 19.44 0.36 -2.61
CA GLU A 93 19.54 1.65 -1.92
C GLU A 93 18.70 1.67 -0.64
N SER A 94 17.51 1.06 -0.65
CA SER A 94 16.67 0.99 0.55
C SER A 94 17.34 0.24 1.71
N PHE A 95 18.06 -0.85 1.41
CA PHE A 95 18.87 -1.56 2.42
C PHE A 95 20.05 -0.71 2.92
N LYS A 96 20.72 -0.01 2.00
CA LYS A 96 21.86 0.85 2.36
C LYS A 96 21.47 1.99 3.30
N ILE A 97 20.28 2.58 3.08
CA ILE A 97 19.77 3.66 3.94
C ILE A 97 18.95 3.16 5.13
N ASP A 98 18.84 1.84 5.34
CA ASP A 98 18.02 1.21 6.38
C ASP A 98 16.58 1.73 6.40
N PHE A 99 15.86 1.53 5.26
CA PHE A 99 14.48 1.93 5.13
C PHE A 99 13.60 0.83 4.54
N ASN A 100 12.41 0.64 5.09
CA ASN A 100 11.47 -0.40 4.67
C ASN A 100 10.93 -0.12 3.26
N PHE A 101 11.44 -0.81 2.26
CA PHE A 101 10.97 -0.74 0.88
C PHE A 101 10.37 -2.06 0.43
N ILE A 102 9.17 -1.99 -0.13
CA ILE A 102 8.39 -3.17 -0.57
C ILE A 102 8.28 -3.13 -2.10
N PRO A 103 9.09 -3.93 -2.82
CA PRO A 103 9.04 -3.97 -4.27
C PRO A 103 7.75 -4.62 -4.77
N GLY A 104 7.25 -4.12 -5.92
CA GLY A 104 6.14 -4.71 -6.63
C GLY A 104 6.58 -5.90 -7.46
N VAL A 105 5.79 -6.98 -7.44
CA VAL A 105 6.02 -8.19 -8.23
C VAL A 105 4.75 -8.58 -8.98
N SER A 106 4.92 -9.05 -10.20
CA SER A 106 3.85 -9.55 -11.05
C SER A 106 4.15 -10.93 -11.64
N THR A 107 5.40 -11.35 -11.65
CA THR A 107 5.86 -12.60 -12.24
C THR A 107 6.76 -13.41 -11.28
N SER A 108 7.00 -14.68 -11.61
CA SER A 108 7.97 -15.51 -10.88
C SER A 108 9.41 -14.95 -10.98
N SER A 109 9.76 -14.29 -12.09
CA SER A 109 11.07 -13.63 -12.24
C SER A 109 11.25 -12.48 -11.26
N ASP A 110 10.20 -11.67 -11.04
CA ASP A 110 10.24 -10.59 -10.06
C ASP A 110 10.42 -11.14 -8.64
N ILE A 111 9.64 -12.17 -8.28
CA ILE A 111 9.76 -12.86 -6.98
C ILE A 111 11.19 -13.39 -6.77
N ASN A 112 11.73 -14.08 -7.76
CA ASN A 112 13.09 -14.64 -7.67
C ASN A 112 14.16 -13.55 -7.52
N THR A 113 14.01 -12.43 -8.24
CA THR A 113 14.90 -11.27 -8.14
C THR A 113 14.84 -10.66 -6.74
N ALA A 114 13.63 -10.43 -6.22
CA ALA A 114 13.43 -9.87 -4.89
C ALA A 114 14.01 -10.77 -3.78
N ILE A 115 13.82 -12.10 -3.88
CA ILE A 115 14.42 -13.09 -2.95
C ILE A 115 15.95 -12.98 -2.95
N LYS A 116 16.59 -12.95 -4.12
CA LYS A 116 18.05 -12.86 -4.26
C LYS A 116 18.61 -11.57 -3.64
N LEU A 117 17.81 -10.51 -3.62
CA LEU A 117 18.16 -9.24 -2.98
C LEU A 117 17.82 -9.19 -1.49
N GLY A 118 17.25 -10.24 -0.90
CA GLY A 118 16.97 -10.33 0.53
C GLY A 118 15.59 -9.79 0.95
N CYS A 119 14.70 -9.44 0.01
CA CYS A 119 13.36 -8.96 0.33
C CYS A 119 12.53 -10.07 1.00
N LYS A 120 11.80 -9.72 2.06
CA LYS A 120 10.92 -10.63 2.81
C LYS A 120 9.44 -10.28 2.64
N VAL A 121 9.14 -9.06 2.24
CA VAL A 121 7.79 -8.58 1.97
C VAL A 121 7.72 -8.06 0.54
N LEU A 122 6.70 -8.47 -0.20
CA LEU A 122 6.51 -8.13 -1.61
C LEU A 122 5.09 -7.58 -1.84
N LYS A 123 4.95 -6.65 -2.76
CA LYS A 123 3.66 -6.12 -3.21
C LYS A 123 3.22 -6.89 -4.45
N LEU A 124 2.17 -7.71 -4.36
CA LEU A 124 1.54 -8.29 -5.54
C LEU A 124 0.72 -7.20 -6.26
N PHE A 125 1.12 -6.84 -7.48
CA PHE A 125 0.48 -5.75 -8.21
C PHE A 125 0.59 -5.91 -9.74
N PRO A 126 -0.48 -5.64 -10.50
CA PRO A 126 -1.87 -5.37 -10.05
C PRO A 126 -2.66 -6.66 -9.77
N THR A 127 -2.99 -6.93 -8.53
CA THR A 127 -3.47 -8.24 -8.04
C THR A 127 -4.67 -8.81 -8.80
N ILE A 128 -5.74 -8.05 -8.94
CA ILE A 128 -6.99 -8.58 -9.52
C ILE A 128 -6.86 -8.74 -11.04
N GLN A 129 -6.21 -7.82 -11.72
CA GLN A 129 -5.99 -7.88 -13.17
C GLN A 129 -5.11 -9.05 -13.59
N LEU A 130 -4.20 -9.49 -12.71
CA LEU A 130 -3.38 -10.70 -12.94
C LEU A 130 -4.13 -12.01 -12.73
N GLY A 131 -5.33 -12.00 -12.11
CA GLY A 131 -6.11 -13.21 -11.84
C GLY A 131 -6.27 -13.54 -10.36
N GLY A 132 -5.91 -12.61 -9.47
CA GLY A 132 -6.18 -12.69 -8.03
C GLY A 132 -5.47 -13.85 -7.33
N LEU A 133 -6.17 -14.49 -6.39
CA LEU A 133 -5.60 -15.60 -5.59
C LEU A 133 -5.22 -16.82 -6.43
N SER A 134 -5.90 -17.10 -7.54
CA SER A 134 -5.57 -18.22 -8.41
C SER A 134 -4.20 -18.01 -9.06
N TYR A 135 -3.97 -16.82 -9.60
CA TYR A 135 -2.68 -16.44 -10.14
C TYR A 135 -1.58 -16.46 -9.09
N PHE A 136 -1.83 -15.84 -7.93
CA PHE A 136 -0.88 -15.84 -6.81
C PHE A 136 -0.43 -17.26 -6.43
N LYS A 137 -1.37 -18.19 -6.25
CA LYS A 137 -1.05 -19.59 -5.91
C LYS A 137 -0.12 -20.22 -6.94
N SER A 138 -0.33 -19.94 -8.22
CA SER A 138 0.47 -20.49 -9.31
C SER A 138 1.90 -19.95 -9.31
N ILE A 139 2.08 -18.62 -9.21
CA ILE A 139 3.42 -18.01 -9.27
C ILE A 139 4.22 -18.19 -7.98
N TYR A 140 3.55 -18.29 -6.82
CA TYR A 140 4.19 -18.43 -5.51
C TYR A 140 4.51 -19.90 -5.16
N SER A 141 3.84 -20.86 -5.76
CA SER A 141 4.01 -22.30 -5.45
C SER A 141 5.47 -22.75 -5.40
N PRO A 142 6.37 -22.35 -6.34
CA PRO A 142 7.78 -22.73 -6.29
C PRO A 142 8.58 -22.11 -5.13
N TYR A 143 8.05 -21.08 -4.49
CA TYR A 143 8.75 -20.27 -3.48
C TYR A 143 8.22 -20.44 -2.06
N LYS A 144 7.36 -21.44 -1.79
CA LYS A 144 6.74 -21.64 -0.46
C LYS A 144 7.75 -21.76 0.69
N SER A 145 8.92 -22.32 0.42
CA SER A 145 10.00 -22.47 1.41
C SER A 145 10.74 -21.15 1.70
N SER A 146 10.48 -20.09 0.95
CA SER A 146 11.18 -18.79 1.10
C SER A 146 10.58 -17.89 2.17
N GLU A 147 9.50 -18.29 2.84
CA GLU A 147 8.84 -17.57 3.94
C GLU A 147 8.52 -16.11 3.60
N LEU A 148 8.01 -15.86 2.39
CA LEU A 148 7.66 -14.53 1.93
C LEU A 148 6.26 -14.13 2.42
N ASN A 149 6.16 -12.85 2.76
CA ASN A 149 4.90 -12.17 3.01
C ASN A 149 4.51 -11.27 1.83
N PHE A 150 3.22 -11.08 1.62
CA PHE A 150 2.71 -10.27 0.53
C PHE A 150 1.75 -9.18 1.00
N ILE A 151 1.72 -8.09 0.25
CA ILE A 151 0.66 -7.09 0.29
C ILE A 151 -0.06 -7.13 -1.04
N ALA A 152 -1.36 -7.39 -1.04
CA ALA A 152 -2.18 -7.42 -2.24
C ALA A 152 -2.69 -6.01 -2.59
N LEU A 153 -2.37 -5.50 -3.79
CA LEU A 153 -2.84 -4.22 -4.28
C LEU A 153 -3.26 -4.29 -5.76
N GLY A 154 -4.21 -3.45 -6.13
CA GLY A 154 -4.71 -3.34 -7.50
C GLY A 154 -6.05 -4.06 -7.72
N GLY A 155 -7.11 -3.26 -7.91
CA GLY A 155 -8.47 -3.73 -8.18
C GLY A 155 -9.22 -4.31 -6.98
N ILE A 156 -8.70 -4.17 -5.76
CA ILE A 156 -9.31 -4.73 -4.55
C ILE A 156 -10.46 -3.84 -4.05
N ASN A 157 -11.54 -4.49 -3.62
CA ASN A 157 -12.75 -3.90 -3.07
C ASN A 157 -13.45 -4.88 -2.09
N ASP A 158 -14.60 -4.50 -1.54
CA ASP A 158 -15.41 -5.29 -0.61
C ASP A 158 -15.80 -6.69 -1.12
N LYS A 159 -15.96 -6.86 -2.44
CA LYS A 159 -16.42 -8.12 -3.05
C LYS A 159 -15.29 -9.15 -3.17
N ASN A 160 -14.04 -8.73 -3.26
CA ASN A 160 -12.92 -9.61 -3.54
C ASN A 160 -11.83 -9.65 -2.45
N ALA A 161 -11.84 -8.71 -1.47
CA ALA A 161 -10.81 -8.60 -0.45
C ALA A 161 -10.76 -9.78 0.52
N LYS A 162 -11.92 -10.37 0.88
CA LYS A 162 -12.05 -11.38 1.94
C LYS A 162 -11.07 -12.56 1.79
N GLY A 163 -10.86 -13.04 0.58
CA GLY A 163 -9.95 -14.15 0.32
C GLY A 163 -8.48 -13.81 0.63
N PHE A 164 -8.07 -12.57 0.38
CA PHE A 164 -6.71 -12.09 0.70
C PHE A 164 -6.54 -11.83 2.19
N VAL A 165 -7.53 -11.22 2.85
CA VAL A 165 -7.50 -10.97 4.31
C VAL A 165 -7.34 -12.28 5.09
N LYS A 166 -8.03 -13.35 4.66
CA LYS A 166 -7.98 -14.67 5.31
C LYS A 166 -6.76 -15.52 4.93
N ASN A 167 -6.02 -15.14 3.92
CA ASN A 167 -4.84 -15.89 3.49
C ASN A 167 -3.63 -15.48 4.32
N GLU A 168 -2.95 -16.46 4.90
CA GLU A 168 -1.79 -16.27 5.79
C GLU A 168 -0.58 -15.64 5.09
N ASN A 169 -0.42 -15.86 3.78
CA ASN A 169 0.67 -15.27 3.02
C ASN A 169 0.51 -13.76 2.79
N PHE A 170 -0.68 -13.21 3.03
CA PHE A 170 -0.92 -11.77 2.91
C PHE A 170 -0.96 -11.12 4.28
N ILE A 171 0.01 -10.24 4.52
CA ILE A 171 0.06 -9.40 5.72
C ILE A 171 -0.66 -8.06 5.52
N GLY A 172 -0.98 -7.70 4.27
CA GLY A 172 -1.69 -6.46 3.95
C GLY A 172 -2.57 -6.59 2.71
N VAL A 173 -3.66 -5.83 2.70
CA VAL A 173 -4.62 -5.73 1.59
C VAL A 173 -4.94 -4.27 1.34
N GLY A 174 -4.44 -3.73 0.23
CA GLY A 174 -4.60 -2.32 -0.11
C GLY A 174 -5.70 -2.07 -1.12
N ALA A 175 -6.60 -1.14 -0.81
CA ALA A 175 -7.75 -0.81 -1.63
C ALA A 175 -7.91 0.71 -1.83
N SER A 176 -7.73 1.16 -3.06
CA SER A 176 -8.09 2.53 -3.47
C SER A 176 -9.61 2.73 -3.59
N TRP A 177 -10.37 1.64 -3.59
CA TRP A 177 -11.83 1.66 -3.58
C TRP A 177 -12.41 2.35 -2.35
N ILE A 178 -11.74 2.25 -1.18
CA ILE A 178 -12.18 2.86 0.08
C ILE A 178 -12.36 4.36 -0.10
N ALA A 179 -11.34 5.04 -0.57
CA ALA A 179 -11.31 6.49 -0.78
C ALA A 179 -10.90 6.79 -2.23
N SER A 180 -11.81 6.53 -3.17
CA SER A 180 -11.55 6.79 -4.59
C SER A 180 -11.41 8.31 -4.85
N LYS A 181 -10.64 8.70 -5.89
CA LYS A 181 -10.48 10.11 -6.31
C LYS A 181 -11.82 10.85 -6.38
N LYS A 182 -12.86 10.20 -6.93
CA LYS A 182 -14.20 10.78 -7.06
C LYS A 182 -14.81 11.10 -5.70
N LEU A 183 -14.72 10.20 -4.73
CA LEU A 183 -15.26 10.40 -3.38
C LEU A 183 -14.51 11.51 -2.64
N ILE A 184 -13.17 11.51 -2.73
CA ILE A 184 -12.33 12.55 -2.13
C ILE A 184 -12.70 13.93 -2.70
N LYS A 185 -12.73 14.04 -4.05
CA LYS A 185 -13.09 15.29 -4.75
C LYS A 185 -14.46 15.82 -4.35
N ASN A 186 -15.44 14.93 -4.19
CA ASN A 186 -16.81 15.27 -3.82
C ASN A 186 -16.99 15.45 -2.30
N LYS A 187 -15.93 15.25 -1.50
CA LYS A 187 -15.98 15.28 -0.02
C LYS A 187 -17.03 14.31 0.54
N ASP A 188 -17.25 13.16 -0.11
CA ASP A 188 -18.23 12.17 0.33
C ASP A 188 -17.64 11.33 1.48
N TRP A 189 -17.42 11.99 2.60
CA TRP A 189 -16.85 11.40 3.81
C TRP A 189 -17.74 10.29 4.36
N LYS A 190 -19.06 10.40 4.19
CA LYS A 190 -20.02 9.37 4.64
C LYS A 190 -19.81 8.05 3.89
N GLU A 191 -19.66 8.10 2.58
CA GLU A 191 -19.41 6.88 1.78
C GLU A 191 -18.00 6.34 2.01
N ILE A 192 -16.99 7.19 2.16
CA ILE A 192 -15.62 6.77 2.52
C ILE A 192 -15.64 6.02 3.86
N SER A 193 -16.28 6.58 4.89
CA SER A 193 -16.41 5.95 6.20
C SER A 193 -17.14 4.60 6.12
N ARG A 194 -18.23 4.53 5.38
CA ARG A 194 -18.98 3.28 5.17
C ARG A 194 -18.10 2.20 4.52
N ARG A 195 -17.34 2.56 3.48
CA ARG A 195 -16.44 1.63 2.78
C ARG A 195 -15.28 1.18 3.66
N ALA A 196 -14.71 2.09 4.43
CA ALA A 196 -13.64 1.78 5.37
C ALA A 196 -14.09 0.72 6.38
N ARG A 197 -15.23 0.92 7.02
CA ARG A 197 -15.81 -0.03 8.00
C ARG A 197 -16.09 -1.39 7.38
N LEU A 198 -16.70 -1.46 6.19
CA LEU A 198 -16.94 -2.71 5.48
C LEU A 198 -15.66 -3.51 5.21
N MET A 199 -14.56 -2.82 4.91
CA MET A 199 -13.28 -3.50 4.66
C MET A 199 -12.65 -4.03 5.95
N ILE A 200 -12.82 -3.33 7.07
CA ILE A 200 -12.24 -3.73 8.38
C ILE A 200 -12.98 -4.94 8.95
N GLU A 201 -14.26 -5.10 8.66
CA GLU A 201 -15.11 -6.19 9.15
C GLU A 201 -14.90 -7.53 8.40
N LEU A 202 -14.03 -7.59 7.38
CA LEU A 202 -13.77 -8.82 6.60
C LEU A 202 -12.93 -9.85 7.35
#